data_9b1f258545d67855d0ffc2b863039ebf
#
_entry.id   9b1f258545d67855d0ffc2b863039ebf
#
_cell.length_a   1.000
_cell.length_b   1.000
_cell.length_c   1.000
_cell.angle_alpha   90.00
_cell.angle_beta   90.00
_cell.angle_gamma   90.00
#
_symmetry.space_group_name_H-M   'P 1'
#
loop_
_entity.id
_entity.type
_entity.pdbx_description
1 polymer ?
#
loop_
_entity_poly.entity_id
_entity_poly.type
_entity_poly.pdbx_seq_one_letter_code
_entity_poly.pdbx_strand_id
1 'polypeptide(L)'
;MFYQDDPKKCTAAKMVKFGIAKNIKKIGNRGIVLDPFSEKTLLPKDKSLANTLIGIDCSWNLVERAFSKNFNGIKRKLPPLLAGNPVNYAKFNKLTTAEALSASLFILGFKDEALEILDKFKWGHTFYELNQNLLDEYSKLESEDQIDVILKEYGLTD
;
A
#
# COMPACT_ATOMS: atom_id res chain seq x y z
N MET A 1 -10.83 10.08 5.46
CA MET A 1 -9.56 10.64 5.00
C MET A 1 -9.07 11.69 5.98
N PHE A 2 -7.80 11.69 6.31
CA PHE A 2 -7.19 12.66 7.21
C PHE A 2 -6.44 13.72 6.39
N TYR A 3 -6.78 15.00 6.57
CA TYR A 3 -6.18 16.10 5.81
C TYR A 3 -4.97 16.67 6.56
N GLN A 4 -3.89 15.88 6.62
CA GLN A 4 -2.68 16.25 7.34
C GLN A 4 -1.54 16.69 6.42
N ASP A 5 -1.66 16.44 5.11
CA ASP A 5 -0.67 16.80 4.11
C ASP A 5 -1.23 17.89 3.18
N ASP A 6 -0.32 18.59 2.49
CA ASP A 6 -0.70 19.55 1.45
C ASP A 6 -1.56 18.83 0.41
N PRO A 7 -2.81 19.29 0.13
CA PRO A 7 -3.68 18.66 -0.85
C PRO A 7 -3.05 18.50 -2.24
N LYS A 8 -2.13 19.38 -2.63
CA LYS A 8 -1.44 19.28 -3.92
C LYS A 8 -0.46 18.12 -3.96
N LYS A 9 0.07 17.69 -2.81
CA LYS A 9 1.02 16.60 -2.67
C LYS A 9 0.37 15.30 -2.19
N CYS A 10 -0.86 15.38 -1.70
CA CYS A 10 -1.58 14.22 -1.18
C CYS A 10 -2.03 13.32 -2.31
N THR A 11 -1.52 12.09 -2.35
CA THR A 11 -1.87 11.13 -3.40
C THR A 11 -3.31 10.63 -3.28
N ALA A 12 -3.84 10.51 -2.07
CA ALA A 12 -5.22 10.09 -1.86
C ALA A 12 -6.21 11.11 -2.45
N ALA A 13 -5.99 12.39 -2.21
CA ALA A 13 -6.82 13.45 -2.76
C ALA A 13 -6.77 13.45 -4.29
N LYS A 14 -5.58 13.24 -4.87
CA LYS A 14 -5.42 13.14 -6.32
C LYS A 14 -6.16 11.94 -6.90
N MET A 15 -6.12 10.79 -6.24
CA MET A 15 -6.84 9.61 -6.70
C MET A 15 -8.34 9.84 -6.70
N VAL A 16 -8.88 10.51 -5.71
CA VAL A 16 -10.30 10.87 -5.67
C VAL A 16 -10.64 11.82 -6.82
N LYS A 17 -9.80 12.82 -7.05
CA LYS A 17 -9.97 13.77 -8.15
C LYS A 17 -9.97 13.08 -9.50
N PHE A 18 -9.12 12.07 -9.69
CA PHE A 18 -9.04 11.31 -10.96
C PHE A 18 -10.12 10.23 -11.07
N GLY A 19 -10.97 10.06 -10.07
CA GLY A 19 -12.06 9.08 -10.12
C GLY A 19 -11.64 7.64 -9.90
N ILE A 20 -10.42 7.38 -9.44
CA ILE A 20 -9.92 6.03 -9.19
C ILE A 20 -10.03 5.60 -7.73
N ALA A 21 -10.49 6.48 -6.86
CA ALA A 21 -10.74 6.18 -5.45
C ALA A 21 -11.93 6.99 -4.96
N LYS A 22 -12.53 6.55 -3.85
CA LYS A 22 -13.65 7.21 -3.21
C LYS A 22 -13.32 7.50 -1.76
N ASN A 23 -13.77 8.65 -1.26
CA ASN A 23 -13.75 8.92 0.18
C ASN A 23 -14.84 8.10 0.86
N ILE A 24 -14.50 7.44 1.96
CA ILE A 24 -15.48 6.72 2.77
C ILE A 24 -15.37 7.18 4.22
N LYS A 25 -16.50 7.18 4.91
CA LYS A 25 -16.58 7.58 6.32
C LYS A 25 -16.59 6.38 7.27
N LYS A 26 -17.06 5.23 6.80
CA LYS A 26 -17.12 4.00 7.58
C LYS A 26 -16.48 2.86 6.82
N ILE A 27 -15.78 2.01 7.56
CA ILE A 27 -15.13 0.82 7.02
C ILE A 27 -16.01 -0.38 7.39
N GLY A 28 -16.49 -1.08 6.36
CA GLY A 28 -17.29 -2.28 6.55
C GLY A 28 -16.44 -3.48 6.90
N ASN A 29 -17.09 -4.55 7.34
CA ASN A 29 -16.42 -5.79 7.77
C ASN A 29 -15.63 -6.48 6.65
N ARG A 30 -15.97 -6.24 5.40
CA ARG A 30 -15.32 -6.84 4.25
C ARG A 30 -14.31 -5.90 3.57
N GLY A 31 -13.77 -4.96 4.31
CA GLY A 31 -12.71 -4.09 3.84
C GLY A 31 -11.37 -4.54 4.39
N ILE A 32 -10.34 -4.56 3.55
CA ILE A 32 -8.95 -4.69 4.00
C ILE A 32 -8.40 -3.29 4.22
N VAL A 33 -7.98 -3.02 5.45
CA VAL A 33 -7.37 -1.73 5.82
C VAL A 33 -5.87 -1.89 5.84
N LEU A 34 -5.17 -1.06 5.08
CA LEU A 34 -3.70 -1.06 5.06
C LEU A 34 -3.20 -0.31 6.29
N ASP A 35 -2.71 -1.06 7.26
CA ASP A 35 -2.26 -0.58 8.56
C ASP A 35 -0.80 -1.00 8.78
N PRO A 36 0.15 -0.06 8.76
CA PRO A 36 1.57 -0.41 8.93
C PRO A 36 1.91 -1.02 10.29
N PHE A 37 1.02 -0.89 11.26
CA PHE A 37 1.21 -1.46 12.60
C PHE A 37 0.51 -2.81 12.77
N SER A 38 -0.13 -3.34 11.74
CA SER A 38 -0.74 -4.67 11.79
C SER A 38 0.33 -5.75 11.97
N GLU A 39 0.01 -6.78 12.74
CA GLU A 39 0.89 -7.94 12.90
C GLU A 39 0.86 -8.85 11.69
N LYS A 40 -0.23 -8.83 10.94
CA LYS A 40 -0.40 -9.69 9.76
C LYS A 40 -0.07 -8.96 8.47
N THR A 41 0.70 -9.62 7.62
CA THR A 41 1.07 -9.10 6.30
C THR A 41 0.04 -9.51 5.26
N LEU A 42 -0.22 -8.60 4.32
CA LEU A 42 -1.09 -8.87 3.18
C LEU A 42 -0.49 -9.98 2.30
N LEU A 43 -1.28 -11.00 2.03
CA LEU A 43 -0.90 -12.13 1.18
C LEU A 43 -1.92 -12.28 0.04
N PRO A 44 -1.54 -12.92 -1.07
CA PRO A 44 -2.48 -13.14 -2.20
C PRO A 44 -3.78 -13.81 -1.79
N LYS A 45 -3.76 -14.72 -0.84
CA LYS A 45 -4.96 -15.42 -0.36
C LYS A 45 -5.99 -14.51 0.31
N ASP A 46 -5.57 -13.32 0.75
CA ASP A 46 -6.46 -12.36 1.40
C ASP A 46 -7.51 -11.79 0.43
N LYS A 47 -7.31 -11.97 -0.87
CA LYS A 47 -8.28 -11.59 -1.90
C LYS A 47 -9.68 -12.14 -1.61
N SER A 48 -9.77 -13.34 -1.06
CA SER A 48 -11.05 -13.99 -0.78
C SER A 48 -11.76 -13.41 0.45
N LEU A 49 -11.05 -12.64 1.29
CA LEU A 49 -11.58 -12.14 2.56
C LEU A 49 -12.33 -10.82 2.42
N ALA A 50 -12.11 -10.08 1.34
CA ALA A 50 -12.62 -8.73 1.23
C ALA A 50 -12.99 -8.37 -0.22
N ASN A 51 -13.86 -7.38 -0.34
CA ASN A 51 -14.25 -6.80 -1.63
C ASN A 51 -13.84 -5.33 -1.77
N THR A 52 -13.21 -4.77 -0.74
CA THR A 52 -12.80 -3.36 -0.71
C THR A 52 -11.41 -3.25 -0.12
N LEU A 53 -10.57 -2.43 -0.74
CA LEU A 53 -9.24 -2.12 -0.26
C LEU A 53 -9.21 -0.66 0.20
N ILE A 54 -8.73 -0.42 1.41
CA ILE A 54 -8.83 0.88 2.07
C ILE A 54 -7.44 1.37 2.48
N GLY A 55 -7.05 2.54 1.97
CA GLY A 55 -5.88 3.27 2.43
C GLY A 55 -6.29 4.39 3.36
N ILE A 56 -5.47 4.70 4.34
CA ILE A 56 -5.69 5.83 5.24
C ILE A 56 -4.73 6.94 4.86
N ASP A 57 -5.31 8.10 4.55
CA ASP A 57 -4.56 9.26 4.13
C ASP A 57 -4.12 10.10 5.33
N CYS A 58 -2.87 9.93 5.73
CA CYS A 58 -2.27 10.71 6.82
C CYS A 58 -0.76 10.82 6.61
N SER A 59 -0.15 11.86 7.21
CA SER A 59 1.30 12.00 7.18
C SER A 59 1.94 10.94 8.08
N TRP A 60 3.17 10.53 7.76
CA TRP A 60 3.89 9.54 8.55
C TRP A 60 4.17 10.00 9.98
N ASN A 61 4.25 11.32 10.21
CA ASN A 61 4.42 11.89 11.54
C ASN A 61 3.24 11.61 12.47
N LEU A 62 2.06 11.42 11.88
CA LEU A 62 0.81 11.28 12.62
C LEU A 62 0.18 9.90 12.45
N VAL A 63 0.87 8.98 11.77
CA VAL A 63 0.37 7.62 11.47
C VAL A 63 -0.01 6.89 12.75
N GLU A 64 0.85 6.93 13.76
CA GLU A 64 0.57 6.25 15.03
C GLU A 64 -0.74 6.73 15.66
N ARG A 65 -0.99 8.03 15.65
CA ARG A 65 -2.25 8.58 16.17
C ARG A 65 -3.45 8.15 15.34
N ALA A 66 -3.31 8.15 14.01
CA ALA A 66 -4.39 7.75 13.12
C ALA A 66 -4.76 6.27 13.31
N PHE A 67 -3.76 5.40 13.39
CA PHE A 67 -3.97 3.96 13.51
C PHE A 67 -4.22 3.48 14.95
N SER A 68 -4.16 4.36 15.95
CA SER A 68 -4.56 4.01 17.31
C SER A 68 -6.07 3.88 17.46
N LYS A 69 -6.84 4.39 16.50
CA LYS A 69 -8.30 4.26 16.50
C LYS A 69 -8.71 2.86 16.08
N ASN A 70 -9.80 2.36 16.66
CA ASN A 70 -10.38 1.08 16.24
C ASN A 70 -11.16 1.27 14.93
N PHE A 71 -10.60 0.73 13.85
CA PHE A 71 -11.31 0.64 12.58
C PHE A 71 -11.92 -0.75 12.45
N ASN A 72 -13.16 -0.82 11.96
CA ASN A 72 -13.73 -2.08 11.51
C ASN A 72 -12.99 -2.52 10.25
N GLY A 73 -13.03 -3.81 9.96
CA GLY A 73 -12.38 -4.36 8.79
C GLY A 73 -11.16 -5.20 9.15
N ILE A 74 -10.53 -5.73 8.13
CA ILE A 74 -9.40 -6.65 8.24
C ILE A 74 -8.12 -5.84 8.08
N LYS A 75 -7.30 -5.77 9.13
CA LYS A 75 -6.06 -5.01 9.09
C LYS A 75 -4.93 -5.86 8.52
N ARG A 76 -4.17 -5.30 7.58
CA ARG A 76 -3.00 -5.93 6.99
C ARG A 76 -1.92 -4.88 6.75
N LYS A 77 -0.67 -5.26 6.95
CA LYS A 77 0.48 -4.42 6.54
C LYS A 77 1.03 -4.94 5.22
N LEU A 78 1.69 -4.05 4.48
CA LEU A 78 2.40 -4.44 3.28
C LEU A 78 3.75 -5.06 3.65
N PRO A 79 4.23 -6.05 2.87
CA PRO A 79 5.62 -6.47 2.99
C PRO A 79 6.55 -5.32 2.59
N PRO A 80 7.85 -5.36 2.97
CA PRO A 80 8.75 -4.25 2.70
C PRO A 80 8.89 -3.91 1.21
N LEU A 81 8.71 -2.63 0.88
CA LEU A 81 8.82 -2.09 -0.47
C LEU A 81 9.51 -0.73 -0.41
N LEU A 82 10.19 -0.38 -1.50
CA LEU A 82 10.94 0.87 -1.62
C LEU A 82 10.04 1.96 -2.19
N ALA A 83 10.03 3.14 -1.57
CA ALA A 83 9.26 4.27 -2.08
C ALA A 83 9.86 4.81 -3.38
N GLY A 84 9.00 5.07 -4.36
CA GLY A 84 9.37 5.72 -5.61
C GLY A 84 9.03 7.21 -5.63
N ASN A 85 8.24 7.68 -4.65
CA ASN A 85 7.87 9.08 -4.56
C ASN A 85 9.08 9.96 -4.21
N PRO A 86 9.12 11.22 -4.70
CA PRO A 86 10.32 12.07 -4.55
C PRO A 86 10.67 12.42 -3.11
N VAL A 87 9.70 12.45 -2.21
CA VAL A 87 9.93 12.83 -0.81
C VAL A 87 10.71 11.74 -0.05
N ASN A 88 10.37 10.47 -0.33
CA ASN A 88 10.94 9.32 0.38
C ASN A 88 11.64 8.32 -0.55
N TYR A 89 12.19 8.79 -1.66
CA TYR A 89 12.79 7.94 -2.69
C TYR A 89 13.72 6.88 -2.11
N ALA A 90 13.47 5.63 -2.50
CA ALA A 90 14.23 4.44 -2.14
C ALA A 90 14.27 4.11 -0.64
N LYS A 91 13.40 4.72 0.17
CA LYS A 91 13.25 4.37 1.59
C LYS A 91 12.22 3.26 1.74
N PHE A 92 12.51 2.30 2.63
CA PHE A 92 11.57 1.23 2.94
C PHE A 92 10.36 1.75 3.72
N ASN A 93 9.20 1.23 3.39
CA ASN A 93 7.96 1.43 4.14
C ASN A 93 7.54 2.89 4.31
N LYS A 94 7.98 3.77 3.41
CA LYS A 94 7.60 5.19 3.36
C LYS A 94 6.74 5.48 2.13
N LEU A 95 5.82 4.57 1.85
CA LEU A 95 4.96 4.65 0.68
C LEU A 95 3.89 5.72 0.85
N THR A 96 3.55 6.38 -0.26
CA THR A 96 2.33 7.20 -0.31
C THR A 96 1.11 6.28 -0.34
N THR A 97 -0.08 6.85 -0.12
CA THR A 97 -1.33 6.08 -0.21
C THR A 97 -1.49 5.45 -1.59
N ALA A 98 -1.12 6.16 -2.66
CA ALA A 98 -1.20 5.63 -4.01
C ALA A 98 -0.27 4.42 -4.21
N GLU A 99 0.96 4.52 -3.73
CA GLU A 99 1.92 3.41 -3.79
C GLU A 99 1.42 2.21 -3.01
N ALA A 100 0.90 2.43 -1.80
CA ALA A 100 0.39 1.37 -0.95
C ALA A 100 -0.80 0.65 -1.58
N LEU A 101 -1.76 1.40 -2.14
CA LEU A 101 -2.92 0.81 -2.81
C LEU A 101 -2.51 0.04 -4.08
N SER A 102 -1.61 0.60 -4.87
CA SER A 102 -1.10 -0.05 -6.06
C SER A 102 -0.38 -1.35 -5.72
N ALA A 103 0.52 -1.32 -4.73
CA ALA A 103 1.25 -2.52 -4.30
C ALA A 103 0.29 -3.60 -3.81
N SER A 104 -0.74 -3.22 -3.06
CA SER A 104 -1.74 -4.17 -2.57
C SER A 104 -2.49 -4.83 -3.72
N LEU A 105 -2.85 -4.07 -4.74
CA LEU A 105 -3.51 -4.62 -5.92
C LEU A 105 -2.60 -5.60 -6.66
N PHE A 106 -1.30 -5.31 -6.79
CA PHE A 106 -0.34 -6.26 -7.37
C PHE A 106 -0.32 -7.58 -6.60
N ILE A 107 -0.21 -7.51 -5.28
CA ILE A 107 -0.13 -8.70 -4.43
C ILE A 107 -1.40 -9.52 -4.54
N LEU A 108 -2.56 -8.87 -4.61
CA LEU A 108 -3.86 -9.54 -4.72
C LEU A 108 -4.17 -10.03 -6.14
N GLY A 109 -3.32 -9.75 -7.13
CA GLY A 109 -3.49 -10.24 -8.49
C GLY A 109 -4.17 -9.28 -9.46
N PHE A 110 -4.34 -8.02 -9.09
CA PHE A 110 -4.98 -6.99 -9.92
C PHE A 110 -3.95 -6.05 -10.53
N LYS A 111 -3.07 -6.60 -11.35
CA LYS A 111 -1.93 -5.87 -11.91
C LYS A 111 -2.35 -4.68 -12.78
N ASP A 112 -3.37 -4.84 -13.61
CA ASP A 112 -3.80 -3.77 -14.52
C ASP A 112 -4.33 -2.56 -13.75
N GLU A 113 -5.12 -2.80 -12.72
CA GLU A 113 -5.65 -1.75 -11.85
C GLU A 113 -4.51 -1.07 -11.06
N ALA A 114 -3.53 -1.86 -10.63
CA ALA A 114 -2.35 -1.33 -9.93
C ALA A 114 -1.58 -0.37 -10.81
N LEU A 115 -1.33 -0.74 -12.06
CA LEU A 115 -0.61 0.11 -13.02
C LEU A 115 -1.42 1.36 -13.37
N GLU A 116 -2.74 1.26 -13.46
CA GLU A 116 -3.61 2.40 -13.71
C GLU A 116 -3.43 3.49 -12.64
N ILE A 117 -3.33 3.09 -11.36
CA ILE A 117 -3.06 4.04 -10.29
C ILE A 117 -1.72 4.75 -10.51
N LEU A 118 -0.66 3.97 -10.78
CA LEU A 118 0.68 4.52 -10.94
C LEU A 118 0.80 5.45 -12.16
N ASP A 119 0.06 5.18 -13.22
CA ASP A 119 0.07 6.02 -14.43
C ASP A 119 -0.42 7.44 -14.17
N LYS A 120 -1.15 7.69 -13.09
CA LYS A 120 -1.64 9.02 -12.74
C LYS A 120 -0.58 9.90 -12.09
N PHE A 121 0.60 9.36 -11.78
CA PHE A 121 1.67 10.09 -11.11
C PHE A 121 2.94 10.03 -11.93
N LYS A 122 3.67 11.17 -12.01
CA LYS A 122 4.92 11.24 -12.77
C LYS A 122 5.98 10.26 -12.27
N TRP A 123 6.00 10.02 -10.98
CA TRP A 123 6.95 9.11 -10.33
C TRP A 123 6.42 7.68 -10.20
N GLY A 124 5.21 7.40 -10.72
CA GLY A 124 4.60 6.08 -10.59
C GLY A 124 5.42 4.96 -11.20
N HIS A 125 5.99 5.19 -12.37
CA HIS A 125 6.85 4.19 -13.02
C HIS A 125 8.12 3.91 -12.21
N THR A 126 8.66 4.92 -11.53
CA THR A 126 9.82 4.75 -10.67
C THR A 126 9.52 3.75 -9.54
N PHE A 127 8.36 3.87 -8.92
CA PHE A 127 7.94 2.90 -7.89
C PHE A 127 7.90 1.48 -8.46
N TYR A 128 7.29 1.31 -9.61
CA TYR A 128 7.19 0.00 -10.25
C TYR A 128 8.57 -0.57 -10.58
N GLU A 129 9.44 0.24 -11.19
CA GLU A 129 10.79 -0.19 -11.56
C GLU A 129 11.62 -0.62 -10.35
N LEU A 130 11.53 0.12 -9.24
CA LEU A 130 12.26 -0.21 -8.01
C LEU A 130 11.78 -1.52 -7.39
N ASN A 131 10.50 -1.83 -7.50
CA ASN A 131 9.88 -2.93 -6.77
C ASN A 131 9.37 -4.07 -7.64
N GLN A 132 9.58 -4.02 -8.94
CA GLN A 132 9.02 -4.98 -9.90
C GLN A 132 9.26 -6.43 -9.48
N ASN A 133 10.51 -6.75 -9.13
CA ASN A 133 10.87 -8.11 -8.74
C ASN A 133 10.24 -8.49 -7.40
N LEU A 134 10.27 -7.58 -6.43
CA LEU A 134 9.63 -7.83 -5.13
C LEU A 134 8.13 -8.02 -5.26
N LEU A 135 7.46 -7.19 -6.04
CA LEU A 135 6.02 -7.29 -6.26
C LEU A 135 5.65 -8.62 -6.93
N ASP A 136 6.46 -9.06 -7.89
CA ASP A 136 6.25 -10.35 -8.53
C ASP A 136 6.38 -11.50 -7.52
N GLU A 137 7.42 -11.47 -6.68
CA GLU A 137 7.61 -12.47 -5.62
C GLU A 137 6.47 -12.43 -4.61
N TYR A 138 6.06 -11.24 -4.18
CA TYR A 138 4.99 -11.10 -3.20
C TYR A 138 3.63 -11.57 -3.73
N SER A 139 3.41 -11.46 -5.03
CA SER A 139 2.16 -11.94 -5.65
C SER A 139 2.05 -13.46 -5.66
N LYS A 140 3.12 -14.16 -5.32
CA LYS A 140 3.19 -15.62 -5.27
C LYS A 140 3.34 -16.16 -3.83
N LEU A 141 3.31 -15.28 -2.83
CA LEU A 141 3.50 -15.69 -1.44
C LEU A 141 2.39 -16.62 -0.95
N GLU A 142 2.79 -17.67 -0.26
CA GLU A 142 1.89 -18.58 0.43
C GLU A 142 1.87 -18.33 1.93
N SER A 143 2.98 -17.81 2.50
CA SER A 143 3.09 -17.49 3.92
C SER A 143 4.04 -16.33 4.15
N GLU A 144 3.92 -15.70 5.33
CA GLU A 144 4.78 -14.57 5.72
C GLU A 144 6.25 -14.99 5.89
N ASP A 145 6.50 -16.25 6.22
CA ASP A 145 7.85 -16.76 6.45
C ASP A 145 8.75 -16.64 5.21
N GLN A 146 8.16 -16.60 4.04
CA GLN A 146 8.90 -16.49 2.78
C GLN A 146 9.47 -15.10 2.53
N ILE A 147 8.96 -14.08 3.22
CA ILE A 147 9.37 -12.68 2.98
C ILE A 147 10.84 -12.47 3.31
N ASP A 148 11.30 -12.96 4.45
CA ASP A 148 12.70 -12.80 4.85
C ASP A 148 13.65 -13.47 3.87
N VAL A 149 13.28 -14.61 3.35
CA VAL A 149 14.07 -15.33 2.34
C VAL A 149 14.19 -14.49 1.07
N ILE A 150 13.08 -13.93 0.61
CA ILE A 150 13.05 -13.06 -0.58
C ILE A 150 13.94 -11.84 -0.39
N LEU A 151 13.83 -11.17 0.75
CA LEU A 151 14.63 -9.97 1.03
C LEU A 151 16.12 -10.28 1.05
N LYS A 152 16.52 -11.43 1.60
CA LYS A 152 17.91 -11.86 1.59
C LYS A 152 18.42 -12.12 0.17
N GLU A 153 17.62 -12.77 -0.66
CA GLU A 153 17.98 -13.05 -2.06
C GLU A 153 18.25 -11.76 -2.85
N TYR A 154 17.53 -10.67 -2.52
CA TYR A 154 17.73 -9.38 -3.18
C TYR A 154 18.72 -8.48 -2.45
N GLY A 155 19.37 -8.97 -1.38
CA GLY A 155 20.36 -8.19 -0.64
C GLY A 155 19.76 -7.01 0.11
N LEU A 156 18.49 -7.11 0.51
CA LEU A 156 17.74 -6.01 1.14
C LEU A 156 17.62 -6.16 2.66
N THR A 157 18.23 -7.17 3.24
CA THR A 157 18.33 -7.34 4.70
C THR A 157 19.77 -7.41 5.12
N ASP A 158 20.02 -7.01 6.37
CA ASP A 158 21.33 -7.12 7.00
C ASP A 158 21.74 -8.57 7.29
#